data_3f5fdb4eb910ee2521b9d182e831d132
#
_entry.id   3f5fdb4eb910ee2521b9d182e831d132
#
_cell.length_a   1.000
_cell.length_b   1.000
_cell.length_c   1.000
_cell.angle_alpha   90.00
_cell.angle_beta   90.00
_cell.angle_gamma   90.00
#
_symmetry.space_group_name_H-M   'P 1'
#
loop_
_entity.id
_entity.type
_entity.pdbx_description
1 polymer ?
#
loop_
_entity_poly.entity_id
_entity_poly.type
_entity_poly.pdbx_seq_one_letter_code
_entity_poly.pdbx_strand_id
1 'polypeptide(L)'
;SLTGYQEVLTDPSYKGQIVTMTYSQQGNYGINPEDVESVKPWVEGFIVKEPCLFPSNWRSTESLMGYLIRNRIIGISGIDTRALTRIIRDKGAMQGVISTVDSDFASLVKKAQAAPTLVGRDLVKEVSCTQPYEWHGELWNLEQGGYPKASKEGKKKFKVVAYDFGVKKNILRNLSAAGCSVTVVPASTTAEEALAMNPDGI
;
A
#
# COMPACT_ATOMS: atom_id res chain seq x y z
N SER A 1 -7.03 11.30 -5.82
CA SER A 1 -8.11 11.17 -4.84
C SER A 1 -7.87 12.07 -3.64
N LEU A 2 -8.93 12.59 -3.04
CA LEU A 2 -8.86 13.36 -1.78
C LEU A 2 -8.54 12.44 -0.59
N THR A 3 -8.97 11.21 -0.69
CA THR A 3 -8.85 10.17 0.35
C THR A 3 -8.05 8.99 -0.18
N GLY A 4 -7.65 8.07 0.71
CA GLY A 4 -6.97 6.84 0.34
C GLY A 4 -5.45 6.99 0.21
N TYR A 5 -4.86 8.07 0.69
CA TYR A 5 -3.40 8.23 0.63
C TYR A 5 -2.67 7.28 1.60
N GLN A 6 -3.28 6.94 2.74
CA GLN A 6 -2.70 5.97 3.67
C GLN A 6 -2.73 4.57 3.09
N GLU A 7 -3.82 4.20 2.43
CA GLU A 7 -3.94 2.95 1.69
C GLU A 7 -2.89 2.87 0.58
N VAL A 8 -2.69 3.96 -0.19
CA VAL A 8 -1.63 4.04 -1.21
C VAL A 8 -0.24 3.84 -0.59
N LEU A 9 0.06 4.51 0.53
CA LEU A 9 1.35 4.38 1.20
C LEU A 9 1.63 2.94 1.65
N THR A 10 0.60 2.22 2.08
CA THR A 10 0.69 0.86 2.62
C THR A 10 0.36 -0.26 1.62
N ASP A 11 0.05 0.09 0.36
CA ASP A 11 -0.20 -0.88 -0.70
C ASP A 11 1.14 -1.46 -1.22
N PRO A 12 1.36 -2.77 -1.11
CA PRO A 12 2.58 -3.42 -1.59
C PRO A 12 2.84 -3.25 -3.09
N SER A 13 1.81 -2.93 -3.89
CA SER A 13 1.93 -2.67 -5.33
C SER A 13 2.85 -1.49 -5.64
N TYR A 14 3.09 -0.60 -4.68
CA TYR A 14 3.98 0.56 -4.85
C TYR A 14 5.43 0.31 -4.41
N LYS A 15 5.78 -0.93 -4.08
CA LYS A 15 7.17 -1.26 -3.74
C LYS A 15 8.13 -0.87 -4.87
N GLY A 16 9.19 -0.14 -4.49
CA GLY A 16 10.20 0.35 -5.44
C GLY A 16 9.78 1.61 -6.20
N GLN A 17 8.66 2.27 -5.85
CA GLN A 17 8.14 3.42 -6.58
C GLN A 17 8.08 4.69 -5.74
N ILE A 18 8.35 5.82 -6.38
CA ILE A 18 8.01 7.15 -5.89
C ILE A 18 6.60 7.47 -6.35
N VAL A 19 5.70 7.75 -5.42
CA VAL A 19 4.28 7.97 -5.74
C VAL A 19 3.94 9.46 -5.73
N THR A 20 3.28 9.92 -6.79
CA THR A 20 2.78 11.29 -6.92
C THR A 20 1.28 11.33 -6.75
N MET A 21 0.80 12.10 -5.76
CA MET A 21 -0.62 12.34 -5.57
C MET A 21 -1.08 13.53 -6.42
N THR A 22 -2.15 13.32 -7.20
CA THR A 22 -2.66 14.32 -8.13
C THR A 22 -3.66 15.29 -7.51
N TYR A 23 -4.33 14.91 -6.42
CA TYR A 23 -5.19 15.81 -5.68
C TYR A 23 -4.34 16.83 -4.92
N SER A 24 -4.74 18.09 -4.93
CA SER A 24 -3.89 19.19 -4.47
C SER A 24 -3.57 19.13 -2.99
N GLN A 25 -4.52 18.77 -2.13
CA GLN A 25 -4.30 18.65 -0.69
C GLN A 25 -4.27 17.18 -0.26
N GLN A 26 -3.29 16.82 0.58
CA GLN A 26 -3.11 15.49 1.11
C GLN A 26 -2.84 15.54 2.62
N GLY A 27 -3.37 14.58 3.38
CA GLY A 27 -3.20 14.54 4.82
C GLY A 27 -4.38 15.09 5.63
N ASN A 28 -5.47 15.48 5.00
CA ASN A 28 -6.60 16.18 5.61
C ASN A 28 -7.27 15.42 6.75
N TYR A 29 -7.35 14.11 6.67
CA TYR A 29 -7.94 13.25 7.70
C TYR A 29 -6.87 12.55 8.57
N GLY A 30 -5.59 12.91 8.39
CA GLY A 30 -4.48 12.33 9.15
C GLY A 30 -4.19 10.88 8.80
N ILE A 31 -3.57 10.21 9.73
CA ILE A 31 -3.23 8.78 9.69
C ILE A 31 -3.88 8.11 10.90
N ASN A 32 -4.29 6.87 10.74
CA ASN A 32 -4.77 6.03 11.83
C ASN A 32 -4.23 4.59 11.68
N PRO A 33 -4.18 3.80 12.75
CA PRO A 33 -3.59 2.46 12.71
C PRO A 33 -4.43 1.42 11.94
N GLU A 34 -5.67 1.73 11.59
CA GLU A 34 -6.62 0.77 11.03
C GLU A 34 -6.66 0.79 9.50
N ASP A 35 -6.52 1.98 8.88
CA ASP A 35 -6.68 2.17 7.43
C ASP A 35 -5.38 1.82 6.67
N VAL A 36 -4.78 0.69 7.04
CA VAL A 36 -3.58 0.16 6.40
C VAL A 36 -3.93 -1.06 5.55
N GLU A 37 -3.36 -1.14 4.36
CA GLU A 37 -3.56 -2.24 3.43
C GLU A 37 -2.56 -3.38 3.60
N SER A 38 -1.47 -3.16 4.37
CA SER A 38 -0.49 -4.19 4.71
C SER A 38 0.26 -3.86 6.00
N VAL A 39 1.38 -4.51 6.25
CA VAL A 39 2.13 -4.44 7.52
C VAL A 39 2.97 -3.18 7.68
N LYS A 40 3.30 -2.49 6.58
CA LYS A 40 4.16 -1.30 6.57
C LYS A 40 3.91 -0.46 5.31
N PRO A 41 4.42 0.78 5.23
CA PRO A 41 4.48 1.49 3.95
C PRO A 41 5.51 0.86 3.00
N TRP A 42 5.26 0.99 1.70
CA TRP A 42 6.07 0.36 0.65
C TRP A 42 6.66 1.35 -0.35
N VAL A 43 6.17 2.58 -0.37
CA VAL A 43 6.66 3.61 -1.29
C VAL A 43 8.10 4.02 -0.94
N GLU A 44 8.91 4.29 -1.95
CA GLU A 44 10.27 4.81 -1.78
C GLU A 44 10.32 6.34 -1.59
N GLY A 45 9.26 7.02 -2.00
CA GLY A 45 9.08 8.45 -1.81
C GLY A 45 7.65 8.88 -2.09
N PHE A 46 7.27 10.05 -1.57
CA PHE A 46 5.91 10.53 -1.67
C PHE A 46 5.85 12.00 -2.09
N ILE A 47 5.15 12.29 -3.18
CA ILE A 47 5.08 13.62 -3.77
C ILE A 47 3.65 14.16 -3.67
N VAL A 48 3.51 15.33 -3.06
CA VAL A 48 2.23 16.02 -2.91
C VAL A 48 2.36 17.47 -3.34
N LYS A 49 1.26 18.09 -3.78
CA LYS A 49 1.27 19.52 -4.03
C LYS A 49 1.27 20.31 -2.73
N GLU A 50 0.34 19.99 -1.84
CA GLU A 50 0.14 20.69 -0.56
C GLU A 50 -0.19 19.68 0.54
N PRO A 51 0.71 19.51 1.55
CA PRO A 51 0.43 18.67 2.70
C PRO A 51 -0.46 19.43 3.70
N CYS A 52 -1.45 18.77 4.26
CA CYS A 52 -2.22 19.29 5.39
C CYS A 52 -1.41 19.12 6.68
N LEU A 53 -1.09 20.24 7.32
CA LEU A 53 -0.29 20.23 8.55
C LEU A 53 -1.12 19.87 9.80
N PHE A 54 -2.42 20.21 9.77
CA PHE A 54 -3.34 20.01 10.89
C PHE A 54 -4.53 19.17 10.42
N PRO A 55 -4.46 17.84 10.54
CA PRO A 55 -5.56 16.98 10.13
C PRO A 55 -6.79 17.21 11.02
N SER A 56 -7.97 17.13 10.41
CA SER A 56 -9.26 17.29 11.09
C SER A 56 -10.12 16.05 10.86
N ASN A 57 -9.93 15.04 11.69
CA ASN A 57 -10.72 13.82 11.70
C ASN A 57 -10.63 13.14 13.07
N TRP A 58 -11.76 12.65 13.59
CA TRP A 58 -11.83 12.00 14.88
C TRP A 58 -11.00 10.69 14.98
N ARG A 59 -10.71 10.04 13.84
CA ARG A 59 -9.88 8.84 13.78
C ARG A 59 -8.39 9.14 13.63
N SER A 60 -8.02 10.41 13.44
CA SER A 60 -6.62 10.80 13.26
C SER A 60 -5.81 10.63 14.54
N THR A 61 -4.75 9.85 14.47
CA THR A 61 -3.78 9.68 15.56
C THR A 61 -2.45 10.36 15.27
N GLU A 62 -2.19 10.70 14.01
CA GLU A 62 -0.93 11.26 13.53
C GLU A 62 -1.14 12.05 12.24
N SER A 63 -0.31 13.07 11.99
CA SER A 63 -0.30 13.75 10.69
C SER A 63 0.39 12.92 9.62
N LEU A 64 0.07 13.17 8.34
CA LEU A 64 0.78 12.55 7.21
C LEU A 64 2.29 12.79 7.27
N MET A 65 2.70 14.01 7.61
CA MET A 65 4.12 14.36 7.73
C MET A 65 4.80 13.56 8.84
N GLY A 66 4.18 13.46 10.03
CA GLY A 66 4.68 12.64 11.14
C GLY A 66 4.87 11.17 10.73
N TYR A 67 3.88 10.63 10.03
CA TYR A 67 3.93 9.26 9.51
C TYR A 67 5.11 9.03 8.55
N LEU A 68 5.31 9.94 7.58
CA LEU A 68 6.42 9.85 6.62
C LEU A 68 7.77 9.90 7.34
N ILE A 69 7.94 10.84 8.29
CA ILE A 69 9.17 10.97 9.09
C ILE A 69 9.45 9.70 9.89
N ARG A 70 8.47 9.21 10.63
CA ARG A 70 8.58 8.00 11.45
C ARG A 70 8.96 6.76 10.63
N ASN A 71 8.44 6.67 9.42
CA ASN A 71 8.75 5.56 8.51
C ASN A 71 9.95 5.83 7.59
N ARG A 72 10.67 6.97 7.75
CA ARG A 72 11.83 7.36 6.93
C ARG A 72 11.53 7.43 5.44
N ILE A 73 10.32 7.85 5.08
CA ILE A 73 9.91 8.07 3.69
C ILE A 73 10.19 9.51 3.33
N ILE A 74 10.95 9.73 2.27
CA ILE A 74 11.24 11.09 1.78
C ILE A 74 9.98 11.63 1.10
N GLY A 75 9.51 12.78 1.56
CA GLY A 75 8.42 13.53 0.96
C GLY A 75 8.89 14.80 0.28
N ILE A 76 8.24 15.20 -0.81
CA ILE A 76 8.42 16.50 -1.43
C ILE A 76 7.05 17.16 -1.66
N SER A 77 6.97 18.45 -1.41
CA SER A 77 5.76 19.25 -1.62
C SER A 77 6.04 20.54 -2.37
N GLY A 78 5.00 21.25 -2.78
CA GLY A 78 5.12 22.53 -3.44
C GLY A 78 5.45 22.48 -4.93
N ILE A 79 5.45 21.30 -5.56
CA ILE A 79 5.68 21.15 -7.00
C ILE A 79 4.37 21.02 -7.77
N ASP A 80 4.41 21.26 -9.09
CA ASP A 80 3.27 21.05 -9.97
C ASP A 80 3.06 19.54 -10.25
N THR A 81 2.33 18.90 -9.35
CA THR A 81 2.00 17.47 -9.45
C THR A 81 1.14 17.14 -10.67
N ARG A 82 0.34 18.11 -11.18
CA ARG A 82 -0.44 17.93 -12.39
C ARG A 82 0.45 17.87 -13.63
N ALA A 83 1.41 18.79 -13.76
CA ALA A 83 2.37 18.77 -14.85
C ALA A 83 3.21 17.49 -14.82
N LEU A 84 3.71 17.08 -13.64
CA LEU A 84 4.45 15.84 -13.45
C LEU A 84 3.62 14.62 -13.89
N THR A 85 2.37 14.53 -13.46
CA THR A 85 1.46 13.43 -13.84
C THR A 85 1.23 13.37 -15.35
N ARG A 86 1.08 14.53 -16.01
CA ARG A 86 0.94 14.58 -17.48
C ARG A 86 2.19 14.04 -18.18
N ILE A 87 3.37 14.41 -17.71
CA ILE A 87 4.65 13.91 -18.25
C ILE A 87 4.72 12.39 -18.10
N ILE A 88 4.42 11.86 -16.90
CA ILE A 88 4.44 10.42 -16.63
C ILE A 88 3.40 9.69 -17.50
N ARG A 89 2.22 10.24 -17.67
CA ARG A 89 1.18 9.67 -18.53
C ARG A 89 1.61 9.60 -19.99
N ASP A 90 2.23 10.64 -20.49
CA ASP A 90 2.56 10.75 -21.91
C ASP A 90 3.86 9.98 -22.25
N LYS A 91 4.81 9.86 -21.30
CA LYS A 91 6.10 9.19 -21.49
C LYS A 91 6.21 7.80 -20.85
N GLY A 92 5.22 7.40 -20.05
CA GLY A 92 5.29 6.20 -19.21
C GLY A 92 6.01 6.42 -17.89
N ALA A 93 6.13 5.34 -17.09
CA ALA A 93 6.89 5.36 -15.85
C ALA A 93 8.37 5.62 -16.11
N MET A 94 8.97 6.49 -15.32
CA MET A 94 10.36 6.92 -15.45
C MET A 94 11.10 6.73 -14.13
N GLN A 95 12.42 6.56 -14.19
CA GLN A 95 13.27 6.62 -13.02
C GLN A 95 13.30 8.05 -12.46
N GLY A 96 13.27 8.17 -11.15
CA GLY A 96 13.34 9.45 -10.45
C GLY A 96 14.21 9.37 -9.22
N VAL A 97 14.67 10.52 -8.76
CA VAL A 97 15.42 10.69 -7.51
C VAL A 97 14.82 11.84 -6.71
N ILE A 98 14.65 11.63 -5.42
CA ILE A 98 14.39 12.68 -4.44
C ILE A 98 15.57 12.72 -3.49
N SER A 99 16.13 13.90 -3.22
CA SER A 99 17.29 14.06 -2.33
C SER A 99 17.07 15.19 -1.34
N THR A 100 17.52 14.96 -0.12
CA THR A 100 17.59 15.96 0.96
C THR A 100 19.03 16.43 1.24
N VAL A 101 20.02 15.84 0.54
CA VAL A 101 21.45 16.09 0.79
C VAL A 101 22.19 16.56 -0.46
N ASP A 102 21.71 16.22 -1.63
CA ASP A 102 22.29 16.62 -2.92
C ASP A 102 21.33 17.58 -3.62
N SER A 103 21.81 18.78 -3.94
CA SER A 103 21.06 19.83 -4.64
C SER A 103 21.57 20.08 -6.08
N ASP A 104 22.59 19.36 -6.53
CA ASP A 104 23.10 19.48 -7.90
C ASP A 104 22.21 18.70 -8.88
N PHE A 105 21.51 19.44 -9.73
CA PHE A 105 20.61 18.86 -10.74
C PHE A 105 21.31 17.88 -11.70
N ALA A 106 22.56 18.18 -12.11
CA ALA A 106 23.30 17.31 -13.02
C ALA A 106 23.66 15.98 -12.34
N SER A 107 24.03 16.03 -11.06
CA SER A 107 24.26 14.86 -10.21
C SER A 107 22.98 14.03 -10.06
N LEU A 108 21.85 14.67 -9.73
CA LEU A 108 20.56 14.00 -9.53
C LEU A 108 20.04 13.33 -10.81
N VAL A 109 20.18 13.98 -11.96
CA VAL A 109 19.81 13.40 -13.26
C VAL A 109 20.65 12.16 -13.57
N LYS A 110 21.96 12.21 -13.34
CA LYS A 110 22.84 11.04 -13.50
C LYS A 110 22.44 9.89 -12.57
N LYS A 111 22.12 10.18 -11.32
CA LYS A 111 21.62 9.19 -10.36
C LYS A 111 20.30 8.56 -10.80
N ALA A 112 19.35 9.37 -11.30
CA ALA A 112 18.10 8.87 -11.83
C ALA A 112 18.30 7.96 -13.05
N GLN A 113 19.18 8.36 -14.00
CA GLN A 113 19.51 7.56 -15.18
C GLN A 113 20.23 6.25 -14.85
N ALA A 114 21.03 6.24 -13.78
CA ALA A 114 21.73 5.04 -13.31
C ALA A 114 20.86 4.15 -12.40
N ALA A 115 19.69 4.63 -11.97
CA ALA A 115 18.80 3.86 -11.10
C ALA A 115 18.28 2.61 -11.81
N PRO A 116 18.21 1.46 -11.13
CA PRO A 116 17.68 0.25 -11.73
C PRO A 116 16.20 0.42 -12.08
N THR A 117 15.80 -0.13 -13.23
CA THR A 117 14.39 -0.21 -13.61
C THR A 117 13.66 -1.26 -12.77
N LEU A 118 12.33 -1.22 -12.75
CA LEU A 118 11.53 -2.30 -12.14
C LEU A 118 11.49 -3.55 -13.01
N VAL A 119 11.82 -3.42 -14.30
CA VAL A 119 11.79 -4.54 -15.24
C VAL A 119 12.88 -5.56 -14.88
N GLY A 120 12.49 -6.81 -14.75
CA GLY A 120 13.38 -7.91 -14.38
C GLY A 120 13.67 -8.04 -12.89
N ARG A 121 13.11 -7.17 -12.03
CA ARG A 121 13.20 -7.32 -10.56
C ARG A 121 12.05 -8.17 -10.05
N ASP A 122 12.38 -9.17 -9.24
CA ASP A 122 11.38 -9.97 -8.52
C ASP A 122 11.03 -9.29 -7.19
N LEU A 123 10.15 -8.30 -7.26
CA LEU A 123 9.68 -7.58 -6.07
C LEU A 123 8.65 -8.37 -5.27
N VAL A 124 8.07 -9.42 -5.84
CA VAL A 124 7.10 -10.28 -5.14
C VAL A 124 7.75 -10.92 -3.90
N LYS A 125 9.00 -11.34 -3.99
CA LYS A 125 9.74 -11.88 -2.84
C LYS A 125 9.89 -10.90 -1.67
N GLU A 126 9.83 -9.59 -1.94
CA GLU A 126 9.98 -8.55 -0.92
C GLU A 126 8.65 -8.23 -0.23
N VAL A 127 7.51 -8.49 -0.89
CA VAL A 127 6.17 -8.10 -0.42
C VAL A 127 5.32 -9.28 0.06
N SER A 128 5.64 -10.49 -0.36
CA SER A 128 4.95 -11.73 0.04
C SER A 128 5.18 -12.05 1.52
N CYS A 129 4.20 -12.67 2.16
CA CYS A 129 4.37 -13.25 3.48
C CYS A 129 5.40 -14.40 3.45
N THR A 130 6.02 -14.66 4.60
CA THR A 130 7.03 -15.73 4.73
C THR A 130 6.45 -17.06 5.21
N GLN A 131 5.25 -17.01 5.79
CA GLN A 131 4.55 -18.18 6.33
C GLN A 131 3.07 -18.09 6.02
N PRO A 132 2.38 -19.21 5.79
CA PRO A 132 0.92 -19.21 5.67
C PRO A 132 0.25 -18.70 6.94
N TYR A 133 -0.89 -18.01 6.79
CA TYR A 133 -1.70 -17.57 7.91
C TYR A 133 -3.19 -17.56 7.57
N GLU A 134 -4.04 -17.69 8.60
CA GLU A 134 -5.48 -17.54 8.47
C GLU A 134 -5.89 -16.06 8.61
N TRP A 135 -6.79 -15.61 7.75
CA TRP A 135 -7.34 -14.27 7.81
C TRP A 135 -8.60 -14.23 8.67
N HIS A 136 -8.64 -13.27 9.63
CA HIS A 136 -9.75 -13.11 10.57
C HIS A 136 -10.38 -11.71 10.56
N GLY A 137 -10.03 -10.85 9.61
CA GLY A 137 -10.58 -9.49 9.50
C GLY A 137 -11.87 -9.45 8.68
N GLU A 138 -12.80 -8.60 9.09
CA GLU A 138 -14.03 -8.27 8.35
C GLU A 138 -13.96 -6.84 7.79
N LEU A 139 -14.97 -6.42 7.03
CA LEU A 139 -15.10 -5.04 6.56
C LEU A 139 -15.30 -4.08 7.73
N TRP A 140 -14.86 -2.85 7.56
CA TRP A 140 -15.06 -1.80 8.55
C TRP A 140 -16.56 -1.58 8.80
N ASN A 141 -16.94 -1.46 10.07
CA ASN A 141 -18.32 -1.29 10.48
C ASN A 141 -18.48 0.01 11.28
N LEU A 142 -19.40 0.88 10.84
CA LEU A 142 -19.63 2.18 11.47
C LEU A 142 -20.20 2.05 12.90
N GLU A 143 -21.10 1.11 13.13
CA GLU A 143 -21.74 0.92 14.45
C GLU A 143 -20.75 0.43 15.49
N GLN A 144 -19.78 -0.39 15.06
CA GLN A 144 -18.71 -0.90 15.92
C GLN A 144 -17.49 0.02 15.97
N GLY A 145 -17.44 1.04 15.10
CA GLY A 145 -16.37 2.02 15.02
C GLY A 145 -15.01 1.44 14.62
N GLY A 146 -14.97 0.33 13.83
CA GLY A 146 -13.72 -0.32 13.47
C GLY A 146 -13.88 -1.54 12.57
N TYR A 147 -12.80 -2.32 12.46
CA TYR A 147 -12.77 -3.60 11.75
C TYR A 147 -13.04 -4.75 12.73
N PRO A 148 -14.24 -5.33 12.74
CA PRO A 148 -14.54 -6.46 13.60
C PRO A 148 -13.70 -7.68 13.20
N LYS A 149 -13.42 -8.54 14.17
CA LYS A 149 -12.90 -9.88 13.86
C LYS A 149 -14.03 -10.74 13.32
N ALA A 150 -13.70 -11.63 12.39
CA ALA A 150 -14.66 -12.58 11.85
C ALA A 150 -15.39 -13.32 13.00
N SER A 151 -16.71 -13.25 13.00
CA SER A 151 -17.53 -14.00 13.95
C SER A 151 -17.31 -15.50 13.72
N LYS A 152 -17.07 -16.25 14.80
CA LYS A 152 -17.03 -17.72 14.75
C LYS A 152 -18.42 -18.34 14.52
N GLU A 153 -19.48 -17.55 14.64
CA GLU A 153 -20.87 -18.03 14.63
C GLU A 153 -21.45 -18.20 13.22
N GLY A 154 -20.87 -17.58 12.20
CA GLY A 154 -21.25 -17.82 10.81
C GLY A 154 -20.47 -18.98 10.20
N LYS A 155 -21.11 -20.09 9.81
CA LYS A 155 -20.44 -21.12 9.02
C LYS A 155 -19.94 -20.50 7.72
N LYS A 156 -18.61 -20.33 7.58
CA LYS A 156 -17.99 -19.94 6.31
C LYS A 156 -18.36 -21.01 5.29
N LYS A 157 -18.84 -20.59 4.12
CA LYS A 157 -19.35 -21.51 3.09
C LYS A 157 -18.23 -22.08 2.22
N PHE A 158 -17.18 -21.29 1.99
CA PHE A 158 -16.10 -21.63 1.07
C PHE A 158 -14.75 -21.48 1.71
N LYS A 159 -13.82 -22.39 1.40
CA LYS A 159 -12.41 -22.30 1.75
C LYS A 159 -11.65 -21.72 0.56
N VAL A 160 -10.93 -20.63 0.78
CA VAL A 160 -10.14 -19.97 -0.26
C VAL A 160 -8.67 -19.94 0.15
N VAL A 161 -7.79 -20.37 -0.74
CA VAL A 161 -6.35 -20.14 -0.61
C VAL A 161 -5.99 -18.92 -1.43
N ALA A 162 -5.45 -17.89 -0.79
CA ALA A 162 -5.04 -16.63 -1.42
C ALA A 162 -3.51 -16.55 -1.47
N TYR A 163 -2.91 -16.56 -2.65
CA TYR A 163 -1.49 -16.32 -2.82
C TYR A 163 -1.14 -14.85 -2.52
N ASP A 164 -0.14 -14.65 -1.70
CA ASP A 164 0.34 -13.30 -1.36
C ASP A 164 1.41 -12.83 -2.34
N PHE A 165 0.99 -12.19 -3.40
CA PHE A 165 1.85 -11.43 -4.33
C PHE A 165 1.91 -9.93 -3.98
N GLY A 166 1.72 -9.59 -2.70
CA GLY A 166 1.48 -8.24 -2.22
C GLY A 166 0.00 -7.95 -2.06
N VAL A 167 -0.74 -8.86 -1.42
CA VAL A 167 -2.19 -8.77 -1.25
C VAL A 167 -2.56 -7.63 -0.30
N LYS A 168 -3.56 -6.83 -0.69
CA LYS A 168 -4.15 -5.81 0.18
C LYS A 168 -5.13 -6.44 1.16
N LYS A 169 -5.08 -5.97 2.42
CA LYS A 169 -6.01 -6.42 3.47
C LYS A 169 -7.47 -6.29 3.06
N ASN A 170 -7.81 -5.25 2.28
CA ASN A 170 -9.19 -5.05 1.85
C ASN A 170 -9.70 -6.14 0.89
N ILE A 171 -8.82 -6.77 0.09
CA ILE A 171 -9.18 -7.94 -0.72
C ILE A 171 -9.60 -9.09 0.21
N LEU A 172 -8.78 -9.37 1.23
CA LEU A 172 -9.05 -10.44 2.20
C LEU A 172 -10.32 -10.17 3.03
N ARG A 173 -10.54 -8.89 3.41
CA ARG A 173 -11.77 -8.46 4.09
C ARG A 173 -13.03 -8.73 3.25
N ASN A 174 -12.96 -8.41 1.96
CA ASN A 174 -14.09 -8.66 1.04
C ASN A 174 -14.37 -10.15 0.85
N LEU A 175 -13.33 -10.98 0.74
CA LEU A 175 -13.50 -12.44 0.69
C LEU A 175 -14.16 -12.95 1.97
N SER A 176 -13.71 -12.49 3.13
CA SER A 176 -14.30 -12.84 4.42
C SER A 176 -15.77 -12.42 4.50
N ALA A 177 -16.10 -11.20 4.11
CA ALA A 177 -17.46 -10.68 4.07
C ALA A 177 -18.37 -11.45 3.09
N ALA A 178 -17.80 -11.98 2.00
CA ALA A 178 -18.51 -12.86 1.07
C ALA A 178 -18.74 -14.29 1.62
N GLY A 179 -18.30 -14.57 2.85
CA GLY A 179 -18.50 -15.87 3.51
C GLY A 179 -17.37 -16.87 3.25
N CYS A 180 -16.19 -16.41 2.85
CA CYS A 180 -15.02 -17.27 2.67
C CYS A 180 -14.20 -17.38 3.95
N SER A 181 -13.69 -18.59 4.24
CA SER A 181 -12.56 -18.81 5.13
C SER A 181 -11.29 -18.70 4.30
N VAL A 182 -10.44 -17.73 4.61
CA VAL A 182 -9.28 -17.41 3.76
C VAL A 182 -7.99 -17.82 4.46
N THR A 183 -7.21 -18.66 3.79
CA THR A 183 -5.82 -18.96 4.14
C THR A 183 -4.91 -18.25 3.16
N VAL A 184 -4.07 -17.36 3.65
CA VAL A 184 -3.09 -16.64 2.83
C VAL A 184 -1.80 -17.44 2.84
N VAL A 185 -1.22 -17.63 1.65
CA VAL A 185 0.01 -18.42 1.47
C VAL A 185 1.10 -17.59 0.77
N PRO A 186 2.38 -17.88 1.03
CA PRO A 186 3.49 -17.26 0.31
C PRO A 186 3.39 -17.44 -1.20
N ALA A 187 3.95 -16.50 -1.95
CA ALA A 187 4.06 -16.59 -3.40
C ALA A 187 4.84 -17.84 -3.89
N SER A 188 5.70 -18.40 -3.04
CA SER A 188 6.51 -19.60 -3.32
C SER A 188 5.78 -20.91 -3.06
N THR A 189 4.55 -20.89 -2.52
CA THR A 189 3.76 -22.10 -2.26
C THR A 189 3.49 -22.83 -3.56
N THR A 190 3.74 -24.14 -3.61
CA THR A 190 3.49 -24.94 -4.81
C THR A 190 2.00 -25.19 -5.02
N ALA A 191 1.62 -25.56 -6.24
CA ALA A 191 0.24 -25.90 -6.55
C ALA A 191 -0.24 -27.11 -5.73
N GLU A 192 0.63 -28.10 -5.53
CA GLU A 192 0.37 -29.29 -4.74
C GLU A 192 0.10 -28.94 -3.27
N GLU A 193 0.91 -28.07 -2.68
CA GLU A 193 0.72 -27.61 -1.29
C GLU A 193 -0.61 -26.86 -1.14
N ALA A 194 -0.92 -25.96 -2.07
CA ALA A 194 -2.18 -25.22 -2.05
C ALA A 194 -3.39 -26.15 -2.21
N LEU A 195 -3.36 -27.10 -3.13
CA LEU A 195 -4.44 -28.07 -3.36
C LEU A 195 -4.60 -29.05 -2.19
N ALA A 196 -3.50 -29.40 -1.48
CA ALA A 196 -3.56 -30.25 -0.28
C ALA A 196 -4.37 -29.63 0.86
N MET A 197 -4.58 -28.30 0.85
CA MET A 197 -5.47 -27.62 1.81
C MET A 197 -6.96 -27.83 1.51
N ASN A 198 -7.30 -28.54 0.44
CA ASN A 198 -8.67 -28.77 -0.06
C ASN A 198 -9.50 -27.49 -0.18
N PRO A 199 -9.03 -26.48 -0.95
CA PRO A 199 -9.76 -25.24 -1.15
C PRO A 199 -10.93 -25.43 -2.13
N ASP A 200 -11.99 -24.63 -1.93
CA ASP A 200 -13.07 -24.48 -2.92
C ASP A 200 -12.68 -23.49 -4.02
N GLY A 201 -11.66 -22.66 -3.79
CA GLY A 201 -11.13 -21.69 -4.75
C GLY A 201 -9.72 -21.21 -4.38
N ILE A 202 -8.97 -20.78 -5.40
CA ILE A 202 -7.64 -20.17 -5.30
C ILE A 202 -7.68 -18.80 -5.99
#